data_e6daa735530e0ff6c7175b995a6aa8f4
#
_entry.id   e6daa735530e0ff6c7175b995a6aa8f4
#
_cell.length_a   1.000
_cell.length_b   1.000
_cell.length_c   1.000
_cell.angle_alpha   90.00
_cell.angle_beta   90.00
_cell.angle_gamma   90.00
#
_symmetry.space_group_name_H-M   'P 1'
#
loop_
_entity.id
_entity.type
_entity.pdbx_description
1 polymer ?
#
loop_
_entity_poly.entity_id
_entity_poly.type
_entity_poly.pdbx_seq_one_letter_code
_entity_poly.pdbx_strand_id
1 'polypeptide(L)'
;MTTRTAGGAKAPPQSTTIQRLRPLLFGVIVVAVLAVGGWLAFGNLLTRPAAAAGTISIQSSMAGFTPAEIHVKAGSTVTLDWWTDDAAMHLQNGVHTMIAPDLGLHEELPAQGRRAVAWTVPNKPGTYDVWCDSCCGGKANPQMHGKIVVEPAA
;
A
#
# COMPACT_ATOMS: atom_id res chain seq x y z
N MET A 1 -47.29 1.08 70.40
CA MET A 1 -46.68 1.75 69.26
C MET A 1 -45.18 1.50 69.33
N THR A 2 -44.67 0.59 68.52
CA THR A 2 -43.26 0.17 68.56
C THR A 2 -42.62 0.66 67.26
N THR A 3 -41.79 1.66 67.33
CA THR A 3 -41.03 2.21 66.21
C THR A 3 -39.79 1.33 65.91
N ARG A 4 -39.77 0.69 64.78
CA ARG A 4 -38.64 -0.10 64.29
C ARG A 4 -37.62 0.82 63.56
N THR A 5 -36.48 1.02 64.16
CA THR A 5 -35.35 1.74 63.58
C THR A 5 -34.69 0.83 62.56
N ALA A 6 -34.68 1.24 61.26
CA ALA A 6 -34.01 0.57 60.21
C ALA A 6 -32.49 0.83 60.28
N GLY A 7 -31.72 -0.23 60.56
CA GLY A 7 -30.27 -0.17 60.56
C GLY A 7 -29.73 -0.03 59.12
N GLY A 8 -29.10 1.09 58.81
CA GLY A 8 -28.40 1.32 57.54
C GLY A 8 -27.17 0.42 57.38
N ALA A 9 -27.20 -0.47 56.44
CA ALA A 9 -26.04 -1.29 56.06
C ALA A 9 -24.96 -0.39 55.47
N LYS A 10 -23.81 -0.32 56.12
CA LYS A 10 -22.61 0.43 55.67
C LYS A 10 -22.00 -0.33 54.51
N ALA A 11 -21.92 0.32 53.35
CA ALA A 11 -21.29 -0.26 52.16
C ALA A 11 -19.80 -0.60 52.43
N PRO A 12 -19.29 -1.72 51.89
CA PRO A 12 -17.89 -2.12 52.12
C PRO A 12 -16.93 -1.07 51.54
N PRO A 13 -15.76 -0.84 52.19
CA PRO A 13 -14.77 0.11 51.72
C PRO A 13 -14.22 -0.36 50.38
N GLN A 14 -14.43 0.39 49.32
CA GLN A 14 -13.85 0.14 48.03
C GLN A 14 -12.35 0.39 48.13
N SER A 15 -11.52 -0.60 47.73
CA SER A 15 -10.07 -0.51 47.83
C SER A 15 -9.54 0.63 46.96
N THR A 16 -8.97 1.64 47.58
CA THR A 16 -8.38 2.83 46.93
C THR A 16 -7.27 2.51 45.96
N THR A 17 -6.68 1.32 46.04
CA THR A 17 -5.63 0.82 45.12
C THR A 17 -6.17 0.56 43.73
N ILE A 18 -7.35 -0.04 43.58
CA ILE A 18 -7.97 -0.34 42.26
C ILE A 18 -8.39 0.95 41.54
N GLN A 19 -8.84 1.96 42.30
CA GLN A 19 -9.22 3.24 41.70
C GLN A 19 -8.02 4.02 41.14
N ARG A 20 -6.83 3.87 41.72
CA ARG A 20 -5.60 4.52 41.26
C ARG A 20 -4.97 3.79 40.05
N LEU A 21 -5.18 2.49 39.92
CA LEU A 21 -4.68 1.70 38.77
C LEU A 21 -5.50 1.88 37.46
N ARG A 22 -6.79 2.24 37.58
CA ARG A 22 -7.67 2.41 36.42
C ARG A 22 -7.15 3.39 35.37
N PRO A 23 -6.71 4.62 35.72
CA PRO A 23 -6.20 5.55 34.70
C PRO A 23 -4.87 5.08 34.07
N LEU A 24 -4.04 4.40 34.84
CA LEU A 24 -2.79 3.81 34.30
C LEU A 24 -3.08 2.68 33.30
N LEU A 25 -3.98 1.75 33.64
CA LEU A 25 -4.42 0.68 32.74
C LEU A 25 -5.06 1.24 31.48
N PHE A 26 -5.92 2.25 31.61
CA PHE A 26 -6.53 2.92 30.46
C PHE A 26 -5.45 3.55 29.56
N GLY A 27 -4.49 4.27 30.13
CA GLY A 27 -3.38 4.86 29.37
C GLY A 27 -2.56 3.81 28.61
N VAL A 28 -2.23 2.68 29.24
CA VAL A 28 -1.50 1.58 28.59
C VAL A 28 -2.31 0.98 27.44
N ILE A 29 -3.61 0.77 27.63
CA ILE A 29 -4.48 0.22 26.56
C ILE A 29 -4.54 1.20 25.37
N VAL A 30 -4.72 2.50 25.62
CA VAL A 30 -4.76 3.51 24.56
C VAL A 30 -3.44 3.53 23.77
N VAL A 31 -2.30 3.52 24.45
CA VAL A 31 -0.98 3.49 23.79
C VAL A 31 -0.81 2.20 22.97
N ALA A 32 -1.21 1.05 23.50
CA ALA A 32 -1.13 -0.22 22.80
C ALA A 32 -2.01 -0.23 21.54
N VAL A 33 -3.24 0.29 21.61
CA VAL A 33 -4.15 0.39 20.47
C VAL A 33 -3.60 1.33 19.41
N LEU A 34 -3.04 2.49 19.81
CA LEU A 34 -2.41 3.42 18.87
C LEU A 34 -1.16 2.85 18.23
N ALA A 35 -0.35 2.11 18.98
CA ALA A 35 0.85 1.44 18.44
C ALA A 35 0.49 0.35 17.42
N VAL A 36 -0.49 -0.50 17.75
CA VAL A 36 -0.98 -1.55 16.84
C VAL A 36 -1.67 -0.94 15.63
N GLY A 37 -2.53 0.06 15.82
CA GLY A 37 -3.20 0.76 14.73
C GLY A 37 -2.19 1.48 13.81
N GLY A 38 -1.21 2.15 14.38
CA GLY A 38 -0.11 2.76 13.65
C GLY A 38 0.72 1.74 12.87
N TRP A 39 1.04 0.61 13.48
CA TRP A 39 1.75 -0.48 12.80
C TRP A 39 0.94 -1.07 11.64
N LEU A 40 -0.35 -1.32 11.81
CA LEU A 40 -1.22 -1.84 10.74
C LEU A 40 -1.40 -0.83 9.61
N ALA A 41 -1.48 0.46 9.93
CA ALA A 41 -1.67 1.51 8.92
C ALA A 41 -0.37 1.86 8.16
N PHE A 42 0.78 1.86 8.83
CA PHE A 42 2.05 2.36 8.28
C PHE A 42 3.18 1.33 8.26
N GLY A 43 2.98 0.13 8.80
CA GLY A 43 4.00 -0.90 8.88
C GLY A 43 4.59 -1.27 7.52
N ASN A 44 3.76 -1.35 6.49
CA ASN A 44 4.19 -1.61 5.12
C ASN A 44 5.08 -0.50 4.53
N LEU A 45 4.92 0.77 4.99
CA LEU A 45 5.80 1.86 4.57
C LEU A 45 7.20 1.74 5.18
N LEU A 46 7.27 1.25 6.42
CA LEU A 46 8.53 1.15 7.17
C LEU A 46 9.33 -0.11 6.83
N THR A 47 8.67 -1.15 6.32
CA THR A 47 9.30 -2.44 6.00
C THR A 47 9.61 -2.63 4.53
N ARG A 48 9.37 -1.61 3.67
CA ARG A 48 9.74 -1.71 2.25
C ARG A 48 11.26 -1.84 2.12
N PRO A 49 11.75 -2.96 1.56
CA PRO A 49 13.17 -3.06 1.25
C PRO A 49 13.52 -1.96 0.23
N ALA A 50 14.64 -1.28 0.43
CA ALA A 50 15.18 -0.38 -0.58
C ALA A 50 15.36 -1.15 -1.89
N ALA A 51 14.93 -0.55 -3.01
CA ALA A 51 15.13 -1.15 -4.32
C ALA A 51 16.63 -1.39 -4.56
N ALA A 52 16.99 -2.61 -5.00
CA ALA A 52 18.37 -2.91 -5.37
C ALA A 52 18.79 -2.05 -6.57
N ALA A 53 20.09 -1.78 -6.72
CA ALA A 53 20.62 -1.02 -7.85
C ALA A 53 20.15 -1.66 -9.18
N GLY A 54 19.56 -0.86 -10.05
CA GLY A 54 18.93 -1.35 -11.29
C GLY A 54 17.48 -1.82 -11.11
N THR A 55 16.89 -1.66 -9.94
CA THR A 55 15.49 -1.95 -9.68
C THR A 55 14.66 -0.67 -9.65
N ILE A 56 13.55 -0.66 -10.37
CA ILE A 56 12.59 0.44 -10.42
C ILE A 56 11.32 -0.01 -9.71
N SER A 57 10.98 0.65 -8.61
CA SER A 57 9.73 0.34 -7.89
C SER A 57 8.57 1.11 -8.50
N ILE A 58 7.51 0.39 -8.87
CA ILE A 58 6.31 0.94 -9.50
C ILE A 58 5.10 0.46 -8.71
N GLN A 59 4.26 1.41 -8.30
CA GLN A 59 2.95 1.11 -7.74
C GLN A 59 1.89 1.33 -8.82
N SER A 60 0.97 0.37 -8.97
CA SER A 60 -0.29 0.58 -9.67
C SER A 60 -1.42 0.79 -8.67
N SER A 61 -2.31 1.70 -8.97
CA SER A 61 -3.50 1.98 -8.18
C SER A 61 -4.65 2.44 -9.07
N MET A 62 -5.84 2.62 -8.48
CA MET A 62 -7.00 3.23 -9.15
C MET A 62 -6.72 4.67 -9.63
N ALA A 63 -5.62 5.28 -9.22
CA ALA A 63 -5.16 6.61 -9.65
C ALA A 63 -4.06 6.54 -10.73
N GLY A 64 -3.69 5.34 -11.20
CA GLY A 64 -2.65 5.13 -12.21
C GLY A 64 -1.34 4.60 -11.63
N PHE A 65 -0.23 4.92 -12.29
CA PHE A 65 1.11 4.48 -11.92
C PHE A 65 1.83 5.50 -11.03
N THR A 66 2.60 5.01 -10.09
CA THR A 66 3.50 5.83 -9.27
C THR A 66 4.90 5.20 -9.23
N PRO A 67 5.95 5.86 -9.76
CA PRO A 67 5.91 7.15 -10.46
C PRO A 67 5.15 7.05 -11.80
N ALA A 68 4.54 8.16 -12.23
CA ALA A 68 3.84 8.24 -13.51
C ALA A 68 4.79 8.29 -14.72
N GLU A 69 6.08 8.55 -14.48
CA GLU A 69 7.12 8.55 -15.49
C GLU A 69 8.35 7.81 -14.95
N ILE A 70 8.89 6.89 -15.74
CA ILE A 70 10.10 6.13 -15.42
C ILE A 70 11.14 6.34 -16.52
N HIS A 71 12.41 6.45 -16.11
CA HIS A 71 13.56 6.61 -16.99
C HIS A 71 14.40 5.34 -17.01
N VAL A 72 14.73 4.87 -18.20
CA VAL A 72 15.52 3.66 -18.42
C VAL A 72 16.50 3.88 -19.58
N LYS A 73 17.62 3.17 -19.58
CA LYS A 73 18.58 3.25 -20.67
C LYS A 73 18.30 2.21 -21.74
N ALA A 74 18.39 2.60 -23.00
CA ALA A 74 18.27 1.71 -24.15
C ALA A 74 19.26 0.53 -24.04
N GLY A 75 18.77 -0.69 -24.29
CA GLY A 75 19.56 -1.92 -24.21
C GLY A 75 19.89 -2.40 -22.80
N SER A 76 19.54 -1.67 -21.75
CA SER A 76 19.78 -2.12 -20.38
C SER A 76 18.77 -3.20 -19.94
N THR A 77 19.16 -4.00 -18.96
CA THR A 77 18.23 -4.90 -18.25
C THR A 77 17.95 -4.30 -16.88
N VAL A 78 16.67 -4.10 -16.57
CA VAL A 78 16.19 -3.56 -15.32
C VAL A 78 15.20 -4.54 -14.66
N THR A 79 15.05 -4.45 -13.36
CA THR A 79 13.99 -5.15 -12.64
C THR A 79 12.90 -4.15 -12.26
N LEU A 80 11.70 -4.37 -12.77
CA LEU A 80 10.52 -3.63 -12.34
C LEU A 80 9.96 -4.32 -11.10
N ASP A 81 10.08 -3.67 -9.95
CA ASP A 81 9.47 -4.13 -8.70
C ASP A 81 8.06 -3.54 -8.62
N TRP A 82 7.12 -4.25 -9.24
CA TRP A 82 5.76 -3.79 -9.44
C TRP A 82 4.82 -4.34 -8.38
N TRP A 83 4.00 -3.47 -7.79
CA TRP A 83 3.12 -3.83 -6.68
C TRP A 83 1.84 -2.99 -6.65
N THR A 84 0.81 -3.51 -5.96
CA THR A 84 -0.47 -2.87 -5.71
C THR A 84 -1.06 -3.28 -4.38
N ASP A 85 -1.77 -2.35 -3.73
CA ASP A 85 -2.59 -2.61 -2.54
C ASP A 85 -4.10 -2.69 -2.89
N ASP A 86 -4.48 -2.52 -4.15
CA ASP A 86 -5.87 -2.50 -4.58
C ASP A 86 -6.53 -3.88 -4.41
N ALA A 87 -7.77 -3.87 -3.90
CA ALA A 87 -8.55 -5.09 -3.74
C ALA A 87 -9.13 -5.57 -5.09
N ALA A 88 -9.29 -6.89 -5.25
CA ALA A 88 -9.75 -7.52 -6.49
C ALA A 88 -11.12 -7.01 -6.97
N MET A 89 -11.99 -6.55 -6.04
CA MET A 89 -13.31 -6.02 -6.38
C MET A 89 -13.28 -4.73 -7.21
N HIS A 90 -12.14 -4.02 -7.22
CA HIS A 90 -11.94 -2.79 -7.98
C HIS A 90 -11.29 -3.02 -9.35
N LEU A 91 -10.91 -4.26 -9.66
CA LEU A 91 -10.16 -4.61 -10.85
C LEU A 91 -10.94 -5.56 -11.73
N GLN A 92 -10.94 -5.34 -13.04
CA GLN A 92 -11.46 -6.33 -13.99
C GLN A 92 -10.55 -7.57 -13.94
N ASN A 93 -11.15 -8.74 -13.80
CA ASN A 93 -10.45 -10.02 -13.62
C ASN A 93 -9.49 -10.07 -12.42
N GLY A 94 -9.57 -9.10 -11.47
CA GLY A 94 -8.75 -9.08 -10.26
C GLY A 94 -7.27 -8.76 -10.49
N VAL A 95 -6.91 -8.15 -11.62
CA VAL A 95 -5.53 -7.83 -11.98
C VAL A 95 -5.36 -6.38 -12.43
N HIS A 96 -4.17 -5.81 -12.21
CA HIS A 96 -3.67 -4.66 -12.96
C HIS A 96 -2.90 -5.15 -14.19
N THR A 97 -2.88 -4.34 -15.24
CA THR A 97 -2.03 -4.60 -16.41
C THR A 97 -1.01 -3.47 -16.60
N MET A 98 0.14 -3.80 -17.13
CA MET A 98 1.16 -2.84 -17.57
C MET A 98 1.46 -3.11 -19.03
N ILE A 99 0.92 -2.25 -19.91
CA ILE A 99 0.92 -2.46 -21.35
C ILE A 99 1.68 -1.33 -22.05
N ALA A 100 2.80 -1.67 -22.68
CA ALA A 100 3.57 -0.78 -23.57
C ALA A 100 4.07 -1.61 -24.77
N PRO A 101 3.24 -1.80 -25.82
CA PRO A 101 3.50 -2.74 -26.91
C PRO A 101 4.76 -2.38 -27.71
N ASP A 102 5.03 -1.09 -27.90
CA ASP A 102 6.22 -0.60 -28.63
C ASP A 102 7.53 -0.99 -27.96
N LEU A 103 7.45 -1.30 -26.65
CA LEU A 103 8.56 -1.75 -25.82
C LEU A 103 8.50 -3.25 -25.48
N GLY A 104 7.53 -3.97 -26.07
CA GLY A 104 7.32 -5.41 -25.81
C GLY A 104 6.92 -5.71 -24.36
N LEU A 105 6.32 -4.76 -23.66
CA LEU A 105 5.91 -4.91 -22.28
C LEU A 105 4.40 -5.20 -22.22
N HIS A 106 4.04 -6.35 -21.63
CA HIS A 106 2.66 -6.75 -21.36
C HIS A 106 2.68 -7.68 -20.15
N GLU A 107 2.41 -7.11 -18.99
CA GLU A 107 2.49 -7.82 -17.72
C GLU A 107 1.19 -7.68 -16.93
N GLU A 108 0.90 -8.68 -16.11
CA GLU A 108 -0.26 -8.70 -15.22
C GLU A 108 0.19 -8.82 -13.76
N LEU A 109 -0.48 -8.10 -12.87
CA LEU A 109 -0.26 -8.12 -11.43
C LEU A 109 -1.58 -8.41 -10.71
N PRO A 110 -1.68 -9.51 -9.96
CA PRO A 110 -2.87 -9.79 -9.14
C PRO A 110 -3.12 -8.68 -8.11
N ALA A 111 -4.38 -8.51 -7.75
CA ALA A 111 -4.80 -7.63 -6.65
C ALA A 111 -3.99 -7.91 -5.38
N GLN A 112 -3.65 -6.87 -4.64
CA GLN A 112 -2.83 -6.93 -3.42
C GLN A 112 -1.49 -7.67 -3.62
N GLY A 113 -1.00 -7.67 -4.88
CA GLY A 113 0.17 -8.42 -5.29
C GLY A 113 1.44 -7.57 -5.40
N ARG A 114 2.57 -8.29 -5.51
CA ARG A 114 3.88 -7.74 -5.85
C ARG A 114 4.63 -8.72 -6.75
N ARG A 115 5.26 -8.20 -7.78
CA ARG A 115 5.99 -9.00 -8.75
C ARG A 115 7.26 -8.28 -9.19
N ALA A 116 8.37 -9.00 -9.22
CA ALA A 116 9.59 -8.54 -9.86
C ALA A 116 9.60 -9.01 -11.31
N VAL A 117 9.61 -8.07 -12.25
CA VAL A 117 9.66 -8.32 -13.71
C VAL A 117 11.04 -7.94 -14.21
N ALA A 118 11.82 -8.92 -14.64
CA ALA A 118 13.08 -8.66 -15.34
C ALA A 118 12.75 -8.26 -16.79
N TRP A 119 13.12 -7.03 -17.17
CA TRP A 119 12.82 -6.50 -18.48
C TRP A 119 14.07 -5.97 -19.17
N THR A 120 14.31 -6.43 -20.39
CA THR A 120 15.35 -5.89 -21.24
C THR A 120 14.76 -4.79 -22.12
N VAL A 121 15.21 -3.58 -21.88
CA VAL A 121 14.75 -2.38 -22.57
C VAL A 121 15.17 -2.44 -24.04
N PRO A 122 14.26 -2.31 -25.01
CA PRO A 122 14.62 -2.25 -26.42
C PRO A 122 15.59 -1.10 -26.70
N ASN A 123 16.48 -1.29 -27.68
CA ASN A 123 17.42 -0.24 -28.11
C ASN A 123 16.74 0.79 -29.03
N LYS A 124 15.71 1.45 -28.49
CA LYS A 124 14.88 2.43 -29.18
C LYS A 124 14.67 3.65 -28.27
N PRO A 125 15.58 4.63 -28.25
CA PRO A 125 15.40 5.85 -27.47
C PRO A 125 14.11 6.59 -27.86
N GLY A 126 13.40 7.13 -26.87
CA GLY A 126 12.13 7.83 -27.07
C GLY A 126 11.26 7.84 -25.83
N THR A 127 10.10 8.47 -25.92
CA THR A 127 9.08 8.48 -24.87
C THR A 127 7.90 7.63 -25.32
N TYR A 128 7.52 6.67 -24.50
CA TYR A 128 6.49 5.69 -24.80
C TYR A 128 5.38 5.77 -23.76
N ASP A 129 4.16 5.53 -24.22
CA ASP A 129 2.99 5.43 -23.37
C ASP A 129 2.92 4.02 -22.75
N VAL A 130 2.55 3.96 -21.50
CA VAL A 130 2.24 2.73 -20.78
C VAL A 130 0.89 2.90 -20.10
N TRP A 131 0.01 1.89 -20.13
CA TRP A 131 -1.31 2.00 -19.54
C TRP A 131 -1.75 0.73 -18.83
N CYS A 132 -2.74 0.89 -17.94
CA CYS A 132 -3.47 -0.20 -17.33
C CYS A 132 -4.84 -0.34 -18.01
N ASP A 133 -5.13 -1.50 -18.58
CA ASP A 133 -6.38 -1.75 -19.32
C ASP A 133 -7.49 -2.35 -18.44
N SER A 134 -7.10 -2.96 -17.34
CA SER A 134 -7.97 -3.74 -16.45
C SER A 134 -8.63 -2.95 -15.33
N CYS A 135 -8.48 -1.62 -15.27
CA CYS A 135 -9.07 -0.80 -14.24
C CYS A 135 -9.57 0.56 -14.77
N CYS A 136 -10.57 1.13 -14.09
CA CYS A 136 -11.04 2.52 -14.22
C CYS A 136 -11.25 3.05 -15.65
N GLY A 137 -11.67 2.21 -16.59
CA GLY A 137 -11.92 2.61 -17.99
C GLY A 137 -10.74 2.33 -18.92
N GLY A 138 -9.68 1.73 -18.43
CA GLY A 138 -8.57 1.21 -19.24
C GLY A 138 -7.84 2.30 -20.03
N LYS A 139 -7.40 1.96 -21.22
CA LYS A 139 -6.67 2.85 -22.15
C LYS A 139 -7.42 4.15 -22.48
N ALA A 140 -8.75 4.17 -22.39
CA ALA A 140 -9.52 5.37 -22.65
C ALA A 140 -9.43 6.42 -21.52
N ASN A 141 -8.98 6.02 -20.33
CA ASN A 141 -8.86 6.91 -19.19
C ASN A 141 -7.43 7.46 -19.07
N PRO A 142 -7.20 8.77 -19.24
CA PRO A 142 -5.88 9.38 -19.16
C PRO A 142 -5.16 9.15 -17.81
N GLN A 143 -5.90 8.91 -16.72
CA GLN A 143 -5.31 8.62 -15.42
C GLN A 143 -4.67 7.24 -15.35
N MET A 144 -5.08 6.32 -16.22
CA MET A 144 -4.51 4.97 -16.30
C MET A 144 -3.24 4.90 -17.12
N HIS A 145 -2.70 6.04 -17.52
CA HIS A 145 -1.48 6.15 -18.32
C HIS A 145 -0.28 6.58 -17.48
N GLY A 146 0.88 6.14 -17.90
CA GLY A 146 2.19 6.59 -17.48
C GLY A 146 3.11 6.75 -18.68
N LYS A 147 4.36 7.12 -18.43
CA LYS A 147 5.38 7.26 -19.47
C LYS A 147 6.61 6.44 -19.16
N ILE A 148 7.20 5.87 -20.20
CA ILE A 148 8.52 5.25 -20.15
C ILE A 148 9.44 6.06 -21.06
N VAL A 149 10.43 6.74 -20.47
CA VAL A 149 11.46 7.48 -21.19
C VAL A 149 12.66 6.56 -21.37
N VAL A 150 12.90 6.14 -22.60
CA VAL A 150 14.06 5.34 -22.97
C VAL A 150 15.16 6.32 -23.39
N GLU A 151 16.17 6.47 -22.55
CA GLU A 151 17.34 7.31 -22.81
C GLU A 151 18.32 6.57 -23.72
N PRO A 152 19.15 7.28 -24.53
CA PRO A 152 20.21 6.65 -25.30
C PRO A 152 21.14 5.80 -24.42
N ALA A 153 21.67 4.71 -24.99
CA ALA A 153 22.73 3.95 -24.35
C ALA A 153 23.94 4.88 -24.09
N ALA A 154 24.61 4.70 -22.94
CA ALA A 154 25.81 5.48 -22.61
C ALA A 154 27.00 5.02 -23.43
#